data_edc12c28fb9cd22c3b32ec7d1f9d043f
#
_entry.id   edc12c28fb9cd22c3b32ec7d1f9d043f
#
_cell.length_a   1.000
_cell.length_b   1.000
_cell.length_c   1.000
_cell.angle_alpha   90.00
_cell.angle_beta   90.00
_cell.angle_gamma   90.00
#
_symmetry.space_group_name_H-M   'P 1'
#
loop_
_entity.id
_entity.type
_entity.pdbx_description
1 polymer ?
#
loop_
_entity_poly.entity_id
_entity_poly.type
_entity_poly.pdbx_seq_one_letter_code
_entity_poly.pdbx_strand_id
1 'polypeptide(L)'
;FLAEGQYLTDGGKSENIVCSFSRKGGKVLKRNGKEYERLSDHVGLVPAVIVSPADSALISDASDERRRYLNAFISQLDRSYLTAVMRYNAVLAERNRLLKNMPDETMLQIYDMQLVEQGERIHARRREFAERLQPVAAEYYRILSGDREQVGLHYKSELNDRPFEEVLLAARQKDLVNEFTTAGIHRDDLVLKIGGYPLRKYGSQGQQKSFLIALKLAQYTIVAEAKGERPILLLDDLFDKLDAGRVEQLIRLVSDDAFGQILITDCNPTRLKTILDKAGGDYTLFTVADGAVTQERTAAAPANTPES
;
A
#
# COMPACT_ATOMS: atom_id res chain seq x y z
N PHE A 1 -7.49 15.65 -17.98
CA PHE A 1 -8.40 14.50 -18.01
C PHE A 1 -9.56 14.71 -17.04
N LEU A 2 -10.64 13.97 -17.25
CA LEU A 2 -11.76 13.76 -16.35
C LEU A 2 -11.95 12.26 -16.20
N ALA A 3 -12.14 11.80 -14.96
CA ALA A 3 -12.51 10.41 -14.64
C ALA A 3 -13.68 10.45 -13.66
N GLU A 4 -14.68 9.64 -13.90
CA GLU A 4 -15.87 9.49 -13.07
C GLU A 4 -16.06 8.00 -12.71
N GLY A 5 -16.35 7.74 -11.45
CA GLY A 5 -16.62 6.40 -10.94
C GLY A 5 -17.87 6.40 -10.08
N GLN A 6 -18.74 5.40 -10.33
CA GLN A 6 -19.88 5.11 -9.47
C GLN A 6 -19.55 3.86 -8.65
N TYR A 7 -19.65 3.98 -7.34
CA TYR A 7 -19.30 2.92 -6.39
C TYR A 7 -20.54 2.54 -5.61
N LEU A 8 -20.76 1.24 -5.45
CA LEU A 8 -21.80 0.69 -4.60
C LEU A 8 -21.14 -0.04 -3.44
N THR A 9 -21.45 0.37 -2.21
CA THR A 9 -20.97 -0.33 -1.00
C THR A 9 -21.76 -1.62 -0.79
N ASP A 10 -21.21 -2.57 -0.03
CA ASP A 10 -21.92 -3.80 0.35
C ASP A 10 -23.24 -3.50 1.11
N GLY A 11 -23.35 -2.35 1.76
CA GLY A 11 -24.57 -1.84 2.39
C GLY A 11 -25.58 -1.17 1.42
N GLY A 12 -25.33 -1.19 0.10
CA GLY A 12 -26.24 -0.65 -0.91
C GLY A 12 -26.18 0.88 -1.08
N LYS A 13 -25.24 1.56 -0.46
CA LYS A 13 -25.04 3.00 -0.62
C LYS A 13 -24.26 3.29 -1.90
N SER A 14 -24.81 4.18 -2.76
CA SER A 14 -24.13 4.65 -3.97
C SER A 14 -23.30 5.90 -3.68
N GLU A 15 -22.07 5.92 -4.20
CA GLU A 15 -21.15 7.06 -4.15
C GLU A 15 -20.66 7.39 -5.56
N ASN A 16 -20.82 8.64 -5.96
CA ASN A 16 -20.30 9.15 -7.24
C ASN A 16 -19.04 9.98 -6.96
N ILE A 17 -17.92 9.59 -7.56
CA ILE A 17 -16.63 10.27 -7.41
C ILE A 17 -16.17 10.78 -8.77
N VAL A 18 -15.94 12.08 -8.86
CA VAL A 18 -15.41 12.71 -10.07
C VAL A 18 -14.03 13.28 -9.77
N CYS A 19 -13.04 12.86 -10.54
CA CYS A 19 -11.68 13.38 -10.48
C CYS A 19 -11.36 14.11 -11.79
N SER A 20 -11.03 15.38 -11.70
CA SER A 20 -10.54 16.15 -12.84
C SER A 20 -9.13 16.69 -12.57
N PHE A 21 -8.33 16.76 -13.62
CA PHE A 21 -7.01 17.36 -13.58
C PHE A 21 -6.78 18.24 -14.80
N SER A 22 -6.32 19.45 -14.56
CA SER A 22 -5.84 20.34 -15.59
C SER A 22 -4.47 20.92 -15.22
N ARG A 23 -3.64 21.24 -16.24
CA ARG A 23 -2.32 21.83 -16.00
C ARG A 23 -2.37 23.18 -15.26
N LYS A 24 -3.43 23.96 -15.48
CA LYS A 24 -3.61 25.30 -14.86
C LYS A 24 -4.36 25.22 -13.52
N GLY A 25 -5.38 24.35 -13.41
CA GLY A 25 -6.27 24.29 -12.24
C GLY A 25 -5.92 23.18 -11.24
N GLY A 26 -4.88 22.36 -11.53
CA GLY A 26 -4.50 21.27 -10.64
C GLY A 26 -5.53 20.12 -10.64
N LYS A 27 -5.55 19.38 -9.55
CA LYS A 27 -6.45 18.23 -9.31
C LYS A 27 -7.63 18.67 -8.47
N VAL A 28 -8.84 18.41 -8.98
CA VAL A 28 -10.11 18.62 -8.26
C VAL A 28 -10.81 17.29 -8.10
N LEU A 29 -11.31 17.04 -6.90
CA LEU A 29 -12.04 15.82 -6.56
C LEU A 29 -13.41 16.20 -6.01
N LYS A 30 -14.48 15.54 -6.53
CA LYS A 30 -15.86 15.76 -6.08
C LYS A 30 -16.47 14.45 -5.64
N ARG A 31 -17.30 14.51 -4.60
CA ARG A 31 -18.13 13.40 -4.10
C ARG A 31 -19.59 13.79 -4.18
N ASN A 32 -20.40 13.04 -4.90
CA ASN A 32 -21.83 13.30 -5.08
C ASN A 32 -22.10 14.74 -5.54
N GLY A 33 -21.28 15.25 -6.48
CA GLY A 33 -21.34 16.61 -7.01
C GLY A 33 -20.70 17.69 -6.16
N LYS A 34 -20.34 17.43 -4.88
CA LYS A 34 -19.72 18.40 -3.98
C LYS A 34 -18.20 18.25 -4.01
N GLU A 35 -17.48 19.35 -4.18
CA GLU A 35 -16.03 19.38 -4.14
C GLU A 35 -15.50 19.19 -2.71
N TYR A 36 -14.40 18.44 -2.57
CA TYR A 36 -13.71 18.32 -1.29
C TYR A 36 -12.94 19.59 -0.95
N GLU A 37 -13.07 20.06 0.28
CA GLU A 37 -12.23 21.12 0.81
C GLU A 37 -10.76 20.69 0.93
N ARG A 38 -10.55 19.43 1.27
CA ARG A 38 -9.22 18.82 1.38
C ARG A 38 -9.22 17.46 0.72
N LEU A 39 -8.25 17.20 -0.16
CA LEU A 39 -8.10 15.89 -0.81
C LEU A 39 -7.92 14.74 0.20
N SER A 40 -7.36 15.04 1.39
CA SER A 40 -7.23 14.08 2.49
C SER A 40 -8.57 13.53 2.97
N ASP A 41 -9.68 14.23 2.76
CA ASP A 41 -11.01 13.79 3.19
C ASP A 41 -11.57 12.64 2.34
N HIS A 42 -10.96 12.41 1.17
CA HIS A 42 -11.27 11.27 0.31
C HIS A 42 -10.55 9.98 0.73
N VAL A 43 -9.41 10.10 1.44
CA VAL A 43 -8.58 8.94 1.80
C VAL A 43 -9.39 7.94 2.63
N GLY A 44 -9.43 6.69 2.18
CA GLY A 44 -10.14 5.58 2.83
C GLY A 44 -11.66 5.54 2.60
N LEU A 45 -12.24 6.42 1.73
CA LEU A 45 -13.66 6.37 1.39
C LEU A 45 -13.99 5.17 0.50
N VAL A 46 -13.18 4.95 -0.54
CA VAL A 46 -13.26 3.78 -1.44
C VAL A 46 -11.98 2.98 -1.21
N PRO A 47 -12.02 1.95 -0.36
CA PRO A 47 -10.83 1.17 -0.09
C PRO A 47 -10.44 0.37 -1.33
N ALA A 48 -9.19 0.51 -1.74
CA ALA A 48 -8.63 -0.19 -2.88
C ALA A 48 -7.19 -0.61 -2.59
N VAL A 49 -6.82 -1.78 -3.09
CA VAL A 49 -5.44 -2.27 -3.06
C VAL A 49 -4.99 -2.55 -4.48
N ILE A 50 -3.90 -1.91 -4.87
CA ILE A 50 -3.28 -2.10 -6.17
C ILE A 50 -1.97 -2.87 -6.02
N VAL A 51 -1.77 -3.84 -6.90
CA VAL A 51 -0.50 -4.52 -7.14
C VAL A 51 -0.08 -4.22 -8.56
N SER A 52 1.04 -3.56 -8.73
CA SER A 52 1.53 -3.09 -10.04
C SER A 52 3.04 -3.31 -10.19
N PRO A 53 3.60 -3.23 -11.40
CA PRO A 53 5.05 -3.29 -11.62
C PRO A 53 5.83 -2.24 -10.83
N ALA A 54 5.25 -1.05 -10.60
CA ALA A 54 5.88 0.03 -9.84
C ALA A 54 6.13 -0.35 -8.37
N ASP A 55 5.35 -1.27 -7.81
CA ASP A 55 5.53 -1.73 -6.43
C ASP A 55 6.86 -2.49 -6.21
N SER A 56 7.55 -2.90 -7.28
CA SER A 56 8.91 -3.46 -7.18
C SER A 56 9.88 -2.53 -6.45
N ALA A 57 9.63 -1.22 -6.47
CA ALA A 57 10.36 -0.22 -5.71
C ALA A 57 10.35 -0.46 -4.19
N LEU A 58 9.32 -1.13 -3.65
CA LEU A 58 9.28 -1.53 -2.23
C LEU A 58 10.44 -2.45 -1.84
N ILE A 59 10.94 -3.24 -2.80
CA ILE A 59 12.06 -4.17 -2.57
C ILE A 59 13.37 -3.59 -3.06
N SER A 60 13.38 -3.00 -4.27
CA SER A 60 14.60 -2.53 -4.94
C SER A 60 15.13 -1.21 -4.40
N ASP A 61 14.24 -0.31 -3.96
CA ASP A 61 14.61 1.06 -3.65
C ASP A 61 14.96 1.27 -2.16
N ALA A 62 15.22 2.53 -1.83
CA ALA A 62 15.51 2.94 -0.47
C ALA A 62 14.26 2.83 0.43
N SER A 63 14.48 3.02 1.73
CA SER A 63 13.42 2.95 2.75
C SER A 63 12.26 3.94 2.55
N ASP A 64 12.46 4.97 1.72
CA ASP A 64 11.41 5.97 1.42
C ASP A 64 10.16 5.35 0.84
N GLU A 65 10.30 4.40 -0.12
CA GLU A 65 9.15 3.73 -0.72
C GLU A 65 8.40 2.87 0.30
N ARG A 66 9.11 2.18 1.17
CA ARG A 66 8.48 1.38 2.23
C ARG A 66 7.78 2.25 3.28
N ARG A 67 8.33 3.43 3.60
CA ARG A 67 7.64 4.41 4.46
C ARG A 67 6.40 4.99 3.78
N ARG A 68 6.47 5.30 2.47
CA ARG A 68 5.29 5.73 1.69
C ARG A 68 4.20 4.67 1.69
N TYR A 69 4.59 3.40 1.48
CA TYR A 69 3.67 2.26 1.55
C TYR A 69 2.96 2.19 2.91
N LEU A 70 3.72 2.21 4.03
CA LEU A 70 3.14 2.20 5.37
C LEU A 70 2.21 3.41 5.61
N ASN A 71 2.64 4.60 5.20
CA ASN A 71 1.84 5.80 5.36
C ASN A 71 0.54 5.73 4.56
N ALA A 72 0.60 5.32 3.30
CA ALA A 72 -0.59 5.17 2.45
C ALA A 72 -1.55 4.12 3.01
N PHE A 73 -1.01 2.98 3.45
CA PHE A 73 -1.80 1.90 4.02
C PHE A 73 -2.51 2.32 5.32
N ILE A 74 -1.77 2.81 6.31
CA ILE A 74 -2.33 3.16 7.62
C ILE A 74 -3.30 4.35 7.49
N SER A 75 -3.01 5.32 6.63
CA SER A 75 -3.86 6.50 6.42
C SER A 75 -5.25 6.16 5.85
N GLN A 76 -5.41 5.05 5.14
CA GLN A 76 -6.73 4.58 4.69
C GLN A 76 -7.62 4.13 5.86
N LEU A 77 -7.01 3.71 6.96
CA LEU A 77 -7.68 3.14 8.13
C LEU A 77 -7.79 4.13 9.29
N ASP A 78 -6.83 5.06 9.40
CA ASP A 78 -6.69 5.95 10.55
C ASP A 78 -6.45 7.39 10.11
N ARG A 79 -7.52 8.20 10.20
CA ARG A 79 -7.46 9.64 9.87
C ARG A 79 -6.55 10.43 10.83
N SER A 80 -6.47 10.00 12.09
CA SER A 80 -5.59 10.64 13.07
C SER A 80 -4.13 10.43 12.72
N TYR A 81 -3.78 9.24 12.23
CA TYR A 81 -2.45 8.92 11.70
C TYR A 81 -2.11 9.79 10.49
N LEU A 82 -3.01 9.91 9.52
CA LEU A 82 -2.81 10.80 8.36
C LEU A 82 -2.50 12.23 8.81
N THR A 83 -3.28 12.75 9.77
CA THR A 83 -3.09 14.09 10.32
C THR A 83 -1.71 14.21 11.01
N ALA A 84 -1.31 13.20 11.78
CA ALA A 84 -0.01 13.16 12.46
C ALA A 84 1.15 13.18 11.44
N VAL A 85 1.07 12.37 10.37
CA VAL A 85 2.08 12.36 9.29
C VAL A 85 2.19 13.70 8.59
N MET A 86 1.06 14.35 8.29
CA MET A 86 1.06 15.67 7.65
C MET A 86 1.71 16.73 8.54
N ARG A 87 1.36 16.74 9.84
CA ARG A 87 1.95 17.66 10.83
C ARG A 87 3.43 17.41 11.01
N TYR A 88 3.81 16.14 11.21
CA TYR A 88 5.22 15.75 11.35
C TYR A 88 6.08 16.25 10.18
N ASN A 89 5.61 16.02 8.95
CA ASN A 89 6.34 16.44 7.76
C ASN A 89 6.45 17.97 7.66
N ALA A 90 5.42 18.72 8.03
CA ALA A 90 5.45 20.19 8.06
C ALA A 90 6.47 20.70 9.10
N VAL A 91 6.41 20.16 10.32
CA VAL A 91 7.34 20.50 11.40
C VAL A 91 8.79 20.13 11.05
N LEU A 92 9.00 18.96 10.44
CA LEU A 92 10.32 18.51 9.98
C LEU A 92 10.91 19.45 8.93
N ALA A 93 10.09 19.94 8.00
CA ALA A 93 10.54 20.90 7.00
C ALA A 93 10.95 22.23 7.63
N GLU A 94 10.18 22.75 8.60
CA GLU A 94 10.49 23.98 9.30
C GLU A 94 11.75 23.83 10.18
N ARG A 95 11.88 22.70 10.91
CA ARG A 95 13.08 22.41 11.67
C ARG A 95 14.33 22.35 10.78
N ASN A 96 14.23 21.70 9.62
CA ASN A 96 15.35 21.63 8.66
C ASN A 96 15.70 23.02 8.07
N ARG A 97 14.70 23.89 7.90
CA ARG A 97 14.94 25.28 7.49
C ARG A 97 15.64 26.07 8.57
N LEU A 98 15.27 25.86 9.83
CA LEU A 98 15.91 26.50 10.98
C LEU A 98 17.38 26.06 11.12
N LEU A 99 17.67 24.77 11.00
CA LEU A 99 19.04 24.23 11.10
C LEU A 99 20.03 24.85 10.11
N LYS A 100 19.57 25.31 8.95
CA LYS A 100 20.40 25.97 7.92
C LYS A 100 20.78 27.43 8.27
N ASN A 101 20.12 28.05 9.25
CA ASN A 101 20.24 29.47 9.52
C ASN A 101 20.75 29.78 10.96
N MET A 102 21.64 28.98 11.50
CA MET A 102 22.15 29.11 12.88
C MET A 102 20.98 29.24 13.89
N PRO A 103 20.34 28.13 14.25
CA PRO A 103 19.11 28.15 15.01
C PRO A 103 19.30 28.71 16.42
N ASP A 104 18.32 29.50 16.84
CA ASP A 104 18.09 29.75 18.27
C ASP A 104 17.72 28.42 18.95
N GLU A 105 18.35 28.13 20.06
CA GLU A 105 18.13 26.88 20.78
C GLU A 105 16.67 26.74 21.27
N THR A 106 16.06 27.82 21.70
CA THR A 106 14.65 27.83 22.16
C THR A 106 13.70 27.44 21.04
N MET A 107 13.91 28.00 19.83
CA MET A 107 13.10 27.65 18.66
C MET A 107 13.32 26.19 18.26
N LEU A 108 14.54 25.69 18.33
CA LEU A 108 14.83 24.30 18.01
C LEU A 108 14.12 23.34 18.99
N GLN A 109 14.10 23.66 20.28
CA GLN A 109 13.37 22.89 21.29
C GLN A 109 11.86 22.84 21.02
N ILE A 110 11.25 23.95 20.58
CA ILE A 110 9.82 23.99 20.24
C ILE A 110 9.51 23.03 19.10
N TYR A 111 10.32 22.99 18.04
CA TYR A 111 10.14 22.05 16.95
C TYR A 111 10.42 20.61 17.36
N ASP A 112 11.42 20.38 18.23
CA ASP A 112 11.71 19.06 18.78
C ASP A 112 10.50 18.49 19.53
N MET A 113 9.87 19.28 20.41
CA MET A 113 8.66 18.86 21.14
C MET A 113 7.52 18.49 20.18
N GLN A 114 7.30 19.28 19.13
CA GLN A 114 6.25 18.98 18.13
C GLN A 114 6.58 17.72 17.32
N LEU A 115 7.85 17.50 16.96
CA LEU A 115 8.30 16.27 16.30
C LEU A 115 8.10 15.05 17.19
N VAL A 116 8.45 15.15 18.46
CA VAL A 116 8.28 14.07 19.46
C VAL A 116 6.80 13.68 19.53
N GLU A 117 5.91 14.65 19.76
CA GLU A 117 4.47 14.39 19.90
C GLU A 117 3.89 13.62 18.69
N GLN A 118 4.18 14.08 17.48
CA GLN A 118 3.65 13.43 16.28
C GLN A 118 4.42 12.15 15.93
N GLY A 119 5.74 12.14 16.14
CA GLY A 119 6.60 11.02 15.83
C GLY A 119 6.32 9.76 16.65
N GLU A 120 6.07 9.91 17.94
CA GLU A 120 5.71 8.78 18.81
C GLU A 120 4.37 8.14 18.42
N ARG A 121 3.37 8.96 18.07
CA ARG A 121 2.09 8.46 17.54
C ARG A 121 2.28 7.67 16.25
N ILE A 122 3.08 8.19 15.32
CA ILE A 122 3.36 7.54 14.04
C ILE A 122 4.14 6.24 14.27
N HIS A 123 5.17 6.27 15.13
CA HIS A 123 5.96 5.10 15.47
C HIS A 123 5.10 3.97 16.04
N ALA A 124 4.28 4.26 17.04
CA ALA A 124 3.40 3.29 17.68
C ALA A 124 2.48 2.59 16.66
N ARG A 125 1.86 3.37 15.78
CA ARG A 125 0.96 2.83 14.73
C ARG A 125 1.71 2.02 13.68
N ARG A 126 2.89 2.46 13.23
CA ARG A 126 3.69 1.70 12.26
C ARG A 126 4.15 0.36 12.83
N ARG A 127 4.57 0.34 14.10
CA ARG A 127 4.98 -0.89 14.79
C ARG A 127 3.82 -1.87 14.88
N GLU A 128 2.66 -1.43 15.39
CA GLU A 128 1.44 -2.23 15.49
C GLU A 128 1.04 -2.83 14.12
N PHE A 129 1.05 -2.01 13.07
CA PHE A 129 0.70 -2.48 11.73
C PHE A 129 1.73 -3.44 11.15
N ALA A 130 3.00 -3.24 11.38
CA ALA A 130 4.03 -4.17 10.94
C ALA A 130 3.92 -5.54 11.64
N GLU A 131 3.65 -5.53 12.95
CA GLU A 131 3.40 -6.73 13.75
C GLU A 131 2.17 -7.51 13.25
N ARG A 132 1.10 -6.79 12.88
CA ARG A 132 -0.11 -7.39 12.31
C ARG A 132 0.09 -7.88 10.87
N LEU A 133 0.84 -7.14 10.06
CA LEU A 133 1.08 -7.43 8.66
C LEU A 133 1.96 -8.67 8.46
N GLN A 134 2.95 -8.89 9.34
CA GLN A 134 3.92 -9.97 9.25
C GLN A 134 3.28 -11.37 9.14
N PRO A 135 2.43 -11.84 10.06
CA PRO A 135 1.88 -13.19 9.98
C PRO A 135 0.97 -13.38 8.76
N VAL A 136 0.17 -12.37 8.40
CA VAL A 136 -0.74 -12.46 7.26
C VAL A 136 0.05 -12.51 5.93
N ALA A 137 1.08 -11.68 5.78
CA ALA A 137 1.95 -11.71 4.61
C ALA A 137 2.74 -13.02 4.50
N ALA A 138 3.22 -13.57 5.63
CA ALA A 138 3.91 -14.84 5.65
C ALA A 138 3.01 -15.99 5.20
N GLU A 139 1.74 -16.00 5.61
CA GLU A 139 0.77 -17.03 5.21
C GLU A 139 0.45 -16.96 3.72
N TYR A 140 0.17 -15.77 3.17
CA TYR A 140 -0.02 -15.62 1.73
C TYR A 140 1.22 -16.04 0.94
N TYR A 141 2.42 -15.69 1.42
CA TYR A 141 3.65 -16.12 0.77
C TYR A 141 3.84 -17.64 0.82
N ARG A 142 3.53 -18.28 1.95
CA ARG A 142 3.59 -19.72 2.11
C ARG A 142 2.73 -20.43 1.05
N ILE A 143 1.51 -19.97 0.84
CA ILE A 143 0.61 -20.52 -0.19
C ILE A 143 1.19 -20.27 -1.59
N LEU A 144 1.61 -19.04 -1.92
CA LEU A 144 2.15 -18.69 -3.23
C LEU A 144 3.46 -19.41 -3.57
N SER A 145 4.29 -19.73 -2.57
CA SER A 145 5.56 -20.44 -2.77
C SER A 145 5.42 -21.96 -2.74
N GLY A 146 4.24 -22.49 -2.35
CA GLY A 146 4.04 -23.91 -2.10
C GLY A 146 4.85 -24.42 -0.91
N ASP A 147 4.92 -23.63 0.16
CA ASP A 147 5.59 -23.90 1.44
C ASP A 147 7.11 -24.16 1.33
N ARG A 148 7.74 -23.63 0.29
CA ARG A 148 9.18 -23.89 0.03
C ARG A 148 10.12 -22.96 0.77
N GLU A 149 9.63 -21.79 1.18
CA GLU A 149 10.46 -20.70 1.67
C GLU A 149 9.73 -19.91 2.77
N GLN A 150 10.48 -19.39 3.71
CA GLN A 150 9.96 -18.54 4.77
C GLN A 150 10.33 -17.09 4.54
N VAL A 151 9.38 -16.19 4.74
CA VAL A 151 9.59 -14.75 4.65
C VAL A 151 9.31 -14.07 5.97
N GLY A 152 9.92 -12.91 6.15
CA GLY A 152 9.72 -12.08 7.32
C GLY A 152 9.75 -10.61 6.97
N LEU A 153 9.03 -9.82 7.76
CA LEU A 153 9.15 -8.38 7.77
C LEU A 153 9.18 -7.87 9.21
N HIS A 154 9.93 -6.81 9.43
CA HIS A 154 9.90 -6.14 10.74
C HIS A 154 10.14 -4.64 10.57
N TYR A 155 9.52 -3.88 11.45
CA TYR A 155 9.68 -2.44 11.51
C TYR A 155 10.94 -2.09 12.28
N LYS A 156 11.87 -1.41 11.60
CA LYS A 156 13.12 -0.93 12.15
C LYS A 156 13.05 0.57 12.41
N SER A 157 13.19 0.96 13.66
CA SER A 157 13.23 2.34 14.11
C SER A 157 14.19 2.48 15.30
N GLU A 158 14.83 3.64 15.44
CA GLU A 158 15.59 3.98 16.66
C GLU A 158 14.67 4.13 17.87
N LEU A 159 13.39 4.43 17.62
CA LEU A 159 12.37 4.59 18.66
C LEU A 159 11.90 3.23 19.24
N ASN A 160 12.33 2.11 18.69
CA ASN A 160 12.07 0.80 19.29
C ASN A 160 12.78 0.62 20.63
N ASP A 161 13.93 1.28 20.79
CA ASP A 161 14.85 1.08 21.93
C ASP A 161 14.91 2.29 22.86
N ARG A 162 14.52 3.50 22.40
CA ARG A 162 14.64 4.75 23.15
C ARG A 162 13.50 5.72 22.85
N PRO A 163 13.11 6.58 23.83
CA PRO A 163 12.16 7.67 23.59
C PRO A 163 12.66 8.63 22.50
N PHE A 164 11.73 9.19 21.73
CA PHE A 164 12.09 10.05 20.60
C PHE A 164 12.82 11.33 21.03
N GLU A 165 12.50 11.87 22.20
CA GLU A 165 13.19 13.03 22.78
C GLU A 165 14.69 12.76 22.96
N GLU A 166 15.04 11.60 23.52
CA GLU A 166 16.44 11.20 23.71
C GLU A 166 17.16 11.01 22.37
N VAL A 167 16.47 10.43 21.37
CA VAL A 167 17.01 10.24 20.02
C VAL A 167 17.32 11.58 19.36
N LEU A 168 16.41 12.57 19.43
CA LEU A 168 16.63 13.91 18.89
C LEU A 168 17.75 14.65 19.63
N LEU A 169 17.78 14.57 20.96
CA LEU A 169 18.82 15.21 21.76
C LEU A 169 20.19 14.65 21.40
N ALA A 170 20.34 13.34 21.31
CA ALA A 170 21.60 12.69 20.92
C ALA A 170 22.05 13.04 19.49
N ALA A 171 21.09 13.29 18.58
CA ALA A 171 21.38 13.66 17.20
C ALA A 171 21.70 15.15 17.00
N ARG A 172 21.44 16.02 17.98
CA ARG A 172 21.46 17.48 17.83
C ARG A 172 22.75 18.03 17.22
N GLN A 173 23.91 17.62 17.70
CA GLN A 173 25.20 18.06 17.17
C GLN A 173 25.40 17.64 15.71
N LYS A 174 24.99 16.43 15.38
CA LYS A 174 25.02 15.91 14.03
C LYS A 174 24.06 16.67 13.11
N ASP A 175 22.86 17.02 13.58
CA ASP A 175 21.88 17.79 12.87
C ASP A 175 22.38 19.19 12.52
N LEU A 176 23.04 19.85 13.48
CA LEU A 176 23.66 21.18 13.29
C LEU A 176 24.75 21.15 12.22
N VAL A 177 25.62 20.13 12.25
CA VAL A 177 26.68 19.98 11.24
C VAL A 177 26.16 19.64 9.87
N ASN A 178 25.10 18.83 9.77
CA ASN A 178 24.52 18.41 8.49
C ASN A 178 23.44 19.35 7.98
N GLU A 179 23.00 20.35 8.75
CA GLU A 179 21.93 21.28 8.42
C GLU A 179 20.57 20.62 8.14
N PHE A 180 20.35 19.41 8.65
CA PHE A 180 19.06 18.69 8.57
C PHE A 180 18.91 17.67 9.69
N THR A 181 17.67 17.26 9.96
CA THR A 181 17.31 16.26 10.97
C THR A 181 17.79 14.87 10.54
N THR A 182 18.70 14.28 11.28
CA THR A 182 19.35 13.00 10.94
C THR A 182 18.74 11.79 11.62
N ALA A 183 17.88 11.97 12.62
CA ALA A 183 17.24 10.91 13.42
C ALA A 183 15.73 11.12 13.56
N GLY A 184 14.99 10.03 13.72
CA GLY A 184 13.53 10.02 13.90
C GLY A 184 12.78 9.20 12.84
N ILE A 185 11.46 9.21 12.90
CA ILE A 185 10.57 8.29 12.13
C ILE A 185 10.68 8.43 10.60
N HIS A 186 11.24 9.50 10.09
CA HIS A 186 11.56 9.69 8.67
C HIS A 186 12.83 8.92 8.25
N ARG A 187 13.52 8.26 9.17
CA ARG A 187 14.65 7.35 8.94
C ARG A 187 14.30 5.88 9.12
N ASP A 188 13.10 5.60 9.59
CA ASP A 188 12.64 4.23 9.79
C ASP A 188 12.59 3.41 8.51
N ASP A 189 12.53 2.10 8.68
CA ASP A 189 12.43 1.16 7.56
C ASP A 189 11.52 -0.02 7.89
N LEU A 190 10.94 -0.62 6.85
CA LEU A 190 10.29 -1.92 6.89
C LEU A 190 11.23 -2.94 6.25
N VAL A 191 11.92 -3.71 7.07
CA VAL A 191 12.93 -4.66 6.60
C VAL A 191 12.28 -5.94 6.14
N LEU A 192 12.50 -6.30 4.87
CA LEU A 192 11.95 -7.48 4.21
C LEU A 192 13.03 -8.57 4.11
N LYS A 193 12.70 -9.81 4.54
CA LYS A 193 13.63 -10.94 4.60
C LYS A 193 13.05 -12.20 3.93
N ILE A 194 13.93 -13.05 3.43
CA ILE A 194 13.66 -14.41 2.98
C ILE A 194 14.73 -15.34 3.58
N GLY A 195 14.30 -16.42 4.21
CA GLY A 195 15.21 -17.35 4.91
C GLY A 195 16.12 -16.66 5.94
N GLY A 196 15.65 -15.55 6.56
CA GLY A 196 16.45 -14.71 7.48
C GLY A 196 17.35 -13.67 6.82
N TYR A 197 17.56 -13.71 5.51
CA TYR A 197 18.41 -12.80 4.76
C TYR A 197 17.63 -11.65 4.09
N PRO A 198 18.27 -10.47 3.80
CA PRO A 198 17.62 -9.39 3.09
C PRO A 198 17.07 -9.82 1.71
N LEU A 199 15.75 -9.67 1.52
CA LEU A 199 15.05 -10.09 0.30
C LEU A 199 15.64 -9.45 -0.97
N ARG A 200 15.98 -8.16 -0.91
CA ARG A 200 16.56 -7.43 -2.04
C ARG A 200 17.83 -8.09 -2.60
N LYS A 201 18.67 -8.64 -1.72
CA LYS A 201 20.00 -9.18 -2.09
C LYS A 201 19.96 -10.66 -2.42
N TYR A 202 19.12 -11.41 -1.73
CA TYR A 202 19.16 -12.88 -1.77
C TYR A 202 17.93 -13.51 -2.42
N GLY A 203 16.84 -12.75 -2.60
CA GLY A 203 15.64 -13.24 -3.27
C GLY A 203 15.78 -13.22 -4.79
N SER A 204 15.37 -14.29 -5.47
CA SER A 204 15.19 -14.31 -6.92
C SER A 204 14.05 -13.34 -7.33
N GLN A 205 13.97 -12.97 -8.62
CA GLN A 205 12.91 -12.08 -9.11
C GLN A 205 11.50 -12.64 -8.84
N GLY A 206 11.30 -13.96 -9.03
CA GLY A 206 10.04 -14.61 -8.72
C GLY A 206 9.71 -14.60 -7.22
N GLN A 207 10.70 -14.82 -6.34
CA GLN A 207 10.54 -14.72 -4.89
C GLN A 207 10.18 -13.30 -4.45
N GLN A 208 10.88 -12.31 -4.98
CA GLN A 208 10.60 -10.90 -4.70
C GLN A 208 9.18 -10.52 -5.12
N LYS A 209 8.76 -10.90 -6.33
CA LYS A 209 7.41 -10.63 -6.84
C LYS A 209 6.33 -11.33 -6.02
N SER A 210 6.55 -12.60 -5.66
CA SER A 210 5.61 -13.33 -4.80
C SER A 210 5.47 -12.71 -3.42
N PHE A 211 6.58 -12.23 -2.83
CA PHE A 211 6.50 -11.54 -1.55
C PHE A 211 5.76 -10.21 -1.63
N LEU A 212 5.97 -9.46 -2.72
CA LEU A 212 5.23 -8.23 -2.97
C LEU A 212 3.73 -8.49 -3.07
N ILE A 213 3.33 -9.52 -3.83
CA ILE A 213 1.93 -9.93 -3.94
C ILE A 213 1.38 -10.33 -2.56
N ALA A 214 2.10 -11.17 -1.81
CA ALA A 214 1.71 -11.58 -0.47
C ALA A 214 1.52 -10.39 0.48
N LEU A 215 2.42 -9.42 0.43
CA LEU A 215 2.35 -8.18 1.21
C LEU A 215 1.09 -7.37 0.89
N LYS A 216 0.72 -7.27 -0.39
CA LYS A 216 -0.47 -6.54 -0.84
C LYS A 216 -1.78 -7.30 -0.55
N LEU A 217 -1.79 -8.63 -0.66
CA LEU A 217 -2.93 -9.44 -0.23
C LEU A 217 -3.14 -9.34 1.28
N ALA A 218 -2.06 -9.33 2.07
CA ALA A 218 -2.13 -9.08 3.51
C ALA A 218 -2.67 -7.68 3.83
N GLN A 219 -2.24 -6.66 3.09
CA GLN A 219 -2.83 -5.33 3.18
C GLN A 219 -4.33 -5.37 2.89
N TYR A 220 -4.76 -6.08 1.84
CA TYR A 220 -6.17 -6.24 1.49
C TYR A 220 -6.98 -6.81 2.66
N THR A 221 -6.53 -7.94 3.22
CA THR A 221 -7.19 -8.60 4.36
C THR A 221 -7.32 -7.66 5.56
N ILE A 222 -6.24 -6.97 5.94
CA ILE A 222 -6.25 -6.04 7.07
C ILE A 222 -7.20 -4.86 6.82
N VAL A 223 -7.27 -4.35 5.58
CA VAL A 223 -8.21 -3.26 5.23
C VAL A 223 -9.64 -3.77 5.28
N ALA A 224 -9.93 -4.95 4.72
CA ALA A 224 -11.26 -5.56 4.75
C ALA A 224 -11.77 -5.76 6.17
N GLU A 225 -10.95 -6.35 7.06
CA GLU A 225 -11.29 -6.55 8.46
C GLU A 225 -11.55 -5.22 9.22
N ALA A 226 -10.69 -4.21 8.99
CA ALA A 226 -10.80 -2.94 9.69
C ALA A 226 -11.99 -2.09 9.22
N LYS A 227 -12.38 -2.22 7.94
CA LYS A 227 -13.50 -1.47 7.34
C LYS A 227 -14.83 -2.20 7.44
N GLY A 228 -14.83 -3.53 7.59
CA GLY A 228 -16.03 -4.36 7.46
C GLY A 228 -16.59 -4.41 6.03
N GLU A 229 -15.81 -3.99 5.05
CA GLU A 229 -16.16 -3.94 3.62
C GLU A 229 -14.98 -4.48 2.80
N ARG A 230 -15.27 -5.17 1.70
CA ARG A 230 -14.23 -5.73 0.83
C ARG A 230 -13.66 -4.62 -0.08
N PRO A 231 -12.33 -4.36 -0.02
CA PRO A 231 -11.69 -3.41 -0.93
C PRO A 231 -11.78 -3.86 -2.40
N ILE A 232 -11.62 -2.92 -3.31
CA ILE A 232 -11.37 -3.25 -4.73
C ILE A 232 -9.92 -3.72 -4.86
N LEU A 233 -9.70 -4.90 -5.48
CA LEU A 233 -8.36 -5.42 -5.76
C LEU A 233 -8.00 -5.17 -7.24
N LEU A 234 -6.90 -4.47 -7.46
CA LEU A 234 -6.37 -4.15 -8.79
C LEU A 234 -5.05 -4.91 -8.98
N LEU A 235 -5.01 -5.82 -9.96
CA LEU A 235 -3.84 -6.64 -10.29
C LEU A 235 -3.35 -6.24 -11.69
N ASP A 236 -2.33 -5.38 -11.74
CA ASP A 236 -1.83 -4.78 -12.97
C ASP A 236 -0.53 -5.47 -13.44
N ASP A 237 -0.57 -6.12 -14.60
CA ASP A 237 0.56 -6.80 -15.27
C ASP A 237 1.36 -7.73 -14.35
N LEU A 238 0.66 -8.57 -13.57
CA LEU A 238 1.31 -9.38 -12.53
C LEU A 238 1.94 -10.68 -13.02
N PHE A 239 1.45 -11.26 -14.12
CA PHE A 239 1.83 -12.61 -14.49
C PHE A 239 3.20 -12.71 -15.16
N ASP A 240 3.79 -11.58 -15.55
CA ASP A 240 5.18 -11.55 -16.00
C ASP A 240 6.13 -11.90 -14.84
N LYS A 241 7.14 -12.73 -15.12
CA LYS A 241 8.15 -13.21 -14.14
C LYS A 241 7.64 -14.12 -13.00
N LEU A 242 6.38 -14.56 -13.03
CA LEU A 242 5.88 -15.65 -12.19
C LEU A 242 5.86 -16.95 -12.97
N ASP A 243 6.24 -18.05 -12.32
CA ASP A 243 6.03 -19.38 -12.89
C ASP A 243 4.53 -19.77 -12.87
N ALA A 244 4.17 -20.74 -13.72
CA ALA A 244 2.78 -21.15 -13.88
C ALA A 244 2.12 -21.61 -12.56
N GLY A 245 2.88 -22.26 -11.67
CA GLY A 245 2.37 -22.72 -10.39
C GLY A 245 2.01 -21.56 -9.46
N ARG A 246 2.84 -20.53 -9.40
CA ARG A 246 2.56 -19.32 -8.59
C ARG A 246 1.38 -18.52 -9.14
N VAL A 247 1.24 -18.47 -10.48
CA VAL A 247 0.09 -17.81 -11.11
C VAL A 247 -1.20 -18.56 -10.76
N GLU A 248 -1.21 -19.89 -10.86
CA GLU A 248 -2.36 -20.72 -10.50
C GLU A 248 -2.74 -20.53 -9.02
N GLN A 249 -1.77 -20.55 -8.11
CA GLN A 249 -2.02 -20.30 -6.69
C GLN A 249 -2.58 -18.90 -6.44
N LEU A 250 -2.06 -17.86 -7.11
CA LEU A 250 -2.57 -16.51 -6.98
C LEU A 250 -4.04 -16.43 -7.40
N ILE A 251 -4.37 -16.94 -8.58
CA ILE A 251 -5.74 -16.90 -9.08
C ILE A 251 -6.69 -17.69 -8.15
N ARG A 252 -6.27 -18.87 -7.69
CA ARG A 252 -7.05 -19.64 -6.72
C ARG A 252 -7.31 -18.86 -5.43
N LEU A 253 -6.29 -18.17 -4.90
CA LEU A 253 -6.42 -17.35 -3.71
C LEU A 253 -7.41 -16.21 -3.88
N VAL A 254 -7.31 -15.47 -5.00
CA VAL A 254 -8.17 -14.29 -5.20
C VAL A 254 -9.58 -14.66 -5.70
N SER A 255 -9.80 -15.87 -6.18
CA SER A 255 -11.14 -16.39 -6.55
C SER A 255 -11.96 -16.81 -5.34
N ASP A 256 -11.43 -16.76 -4.12
CA ASP A 256 -12.16 -17.01 -2.88
C ASP A 256 -13.15 -15.88 -2.58
N ASP A 257 -14.26 -16.21 -1.95
CA ASP A 257 -15.33 -15.26 -1.53
C ASP A 257 -14.82 -14.17 -0.56
N ALA A 258 -13.64 -14.33 0.03
CA ALA A 258 -12.99 -13.32 0.85
C ALA A 258 -12.61 -12.06 0.06
N PHE A 259 -12.42 -12.18 -1.27
CA PHE A 259 -12.12 -11.07 -2.14
C PHE A 259 -13.40 -10.54 -2.81
N GLY A 260 -13.53 -9.20 -2.86
CA GLY A 260 -14.66 -8.52 -3.53
C GLY A 260 -14.42 -8.37 -5.03
N GLN A 261 -14.63 -7.18 -5.55
CA GLN A 261 -14.38 -6.89 -6.96
C GLN A 261 -12.88 -6.89 -7.26
N ILE A 262 -12.50 -7.66 -8.29
CA ILE A 262 -11.12 -7.77 -8.77
C ILE A 262 -11.04 -7.29 -10.21
N LEU A 263 -10.09 -6.41 -10.51
CA LEU A 263 -9.75 -6.02 -11.87
C LEU A 263 -8.32 -6.49 -12.15
N ILE A 264 -8.19 -7.25 -13.24
CA ILE A 264 -6.90 -7.81 -13.67
C ILE A 264 -6.57 -7.26 -15.04
N THR A 265 -5.36 -6.74 -15.22
CA THR A 265 -4.82 -6.36 -16.53
C THR A 265 -3.66 -7.27 -16.93
N ASP A 266 -3.55 -7.58 -18.19
CA ASP A 266 -2.45 -8.34 -18.78
C ASP A 266 -2.28 -7.96 -20.26
N CYS A 267 -1.05 -7.88 -20.73
CA CYS A 267 -0.77 -7.66 -22.15
C CYS A 267 -0.92 -8.93 -23.01
N ASN A 268 -1.07 -10.12 -22.40
CA ASN A 268 -1.23 -11.40 -23.12
C ASN A 268 -2.64 -11.96 -22.91
N PRO A 269 -3.56 -11.74 -23.87
CA PRO A 269 -4.97 -12.13 -23.74
C PRO A 269 -5.15 -13.65 -23.68
N THR A 270 -4.33 -14.42 -24.39
CA THR A 270 -4.41 -15.89 -24.39
C THR A 270 -4.03 -16.49 -23.04
N ARG A 271 -2.99 -15.96 -22.43
CA ARG A 271 -2.53 -16.40 -21.09
C ARG A 271 -3.60 -16.15 -20.05
N LEU A 272 -4.12 -14.92 -19.97
CA LEU A 272 -5.13 -14.54 -18.99
C LEU A 272 -6.40 -15.40 -19.12
N LYS A 273 -6.90 -15.53 -20.34
CA LYS A 273 -8.09 -16.36 -20.62
C LYS A 273 -7.89 -17.81 -20.19
N THR A 274 -6.76 -18.42 -20.54
CA THR A 274 -6.45 -19.82 -20.17
C THR A 274 -6.42 -20.00 -18.65
N ILE A 275 -5.89 -19.03 -17.91
CA ILE A 275 -5.81 -19.07 -16.45
C ILE A 275 -7.20 -18.95 -15.84
N LEU A 276 -8.00 -17.98 -16.28
CA LEU A 276 -9.34 -17.74 -15.76
C LEU A 276 -10.30 -18.91 -16.08
N ASP A 277 -10.24 -19.46 -17.28
CA ASP A 277 -11.05 -20.62 -17.67
C ASP A 277 -10.75 -21.87 -16.81
N LYS A 278 -9.50 -22.02 -16.35
CA LYS A 278 -9.10 -23.11 -15.43
C LYS A 278 -9.51 -22.85 -13.98
N ALA A 279 -9.47 -21.61 -13.54
CA ALA A 279 -9.80 -21.25 -12.16
C ALA A 279 -11.31 -21.40 -11.86
N GLY A 280 -12.14 -21.31 -12.90
CA GLY A 280 -13.60 -21.21 -12.74
C GLY A 280 -14.02 -19.85 -12.16
N GLY A 281 -15.30 -19.60 -12.13
CA GLY A 281 -15.88 -18.37 -11.60
C GLY A 281 -16.39 -17.41 -12.69
N ASP A 282 -17.13 -16.40 -12.24
CA ASP A 282 -17.70 -15.40 -13.13
C ASP A 282 -16.67 -14.31 -13.43
N TYR A 283 -16.42 -14.07 -14.71
CA TYR A 283 -15.56 -12.96 -15.13
C TYR A 283 -16.09 -12.31 -16.42
N THR A 284 -15.78 -11.04 -16.59
CA THR A 284 -16.03 -10.31 -17.85
C THR A 284 -14.68 -9.91 -18.46
N LEU A 285 -14.47 -10.27 -19.72
CA LEU A 285 -13.26 -9.93 -20.46
C LEU A 285 -13.49 -8.68 -21.32
N PHE A 286 -12.57 -7.73 -21.18
CA PHE A 286 -12.53 -6.51 -21.99
C PHE A 286 -11.21 -6.44 -22.76
N THR A 287 -11.27 -6.11 -24.05
CA THR A 287 -10.11 -5.75 -24.85
C THR A 287 -10.04 -4.24 -24.99
N VAL A 288 -8.83 -3.70 -24.73
CA VAL A 288 -8.54 -2.28 -24.88
C VAL A 288 -7.57 -2.10 -26.03
N ALA A 289 -7.99 -1.45 -27.11
CA ALA A 289 -7.17 -1.16 -28.28
C ALA A 289 -7.51 0.24 -28.81
N ASP A 290 -6.50 1.01 -29.19
CA ASP A 290 -6.62 2.35 -29.80
C ASP A 290 -7.56 3.31 -29.03
N GLY A 291 -7.56 3.19 -27.70
CA GLY A 291 -8.40 4.02 -26.82
C GLY A 291 -9.87 3.58 -26.74
N ALA A 292 -10.24 2.49 -27.40
CA ALA A 292 -11.57 1.88 -27.32
C ALA A 292 -11.57 0.66 -26.40
N VAL A 293 -12.68 0.46 -25.67
CA VAL A 293 -12.91 -0.70 -24.81
C VAL A 293 -14.03 -1.54 -25.39
N THR A 294 -13.76 -2.81 -25.65
CA THR A 294 -14.75 -3.76 -26.18
C THR A 294 -14.92 -4.91 -25.20
N GLN A 295 -16.18 -5.19 -24.83
CA GLN A 295 -16.51 -6.37 -24.04
C GLN A 295 -16.57 -7.60 -24.95
N GLU A 296 -15.73 -8.61 -24.66
CA GLU A 296 -15.64 -9.80 -25.50
C GLU A 296 -16.48 -10.96 -24.98
N ARG A 297 -16.54 -11.17 -23.67
CA ARG A 297 -17.20 -12.33 -23.07
C ARG A 297 -17.57 -12.08 -21.62
N THR A 298 -18.73 -12.64 -21.23
CA THR A 298 -19.06 -12.95 -19.83
C THR A 298 -19.14 -14.47 -19.72
N ALA A 299 -18.28 -15.08 -18.89
CA ALA A 299 -18.40 -16.50 -18.56
C ALA A 299 -19.20 -16.61 -17.26
N ALA A 300 -20.34 -17.29 -17.32
CA ALA A 300 -21.09 -17.66 -16.13
C ALA A 300 -20.50 -18.97 -15.55
N ALA A 301 -20.51 -19.09 -14.22
CA ALA A 301 -20.16 -20.36 -13.58
C ALA A 301 -21.02 -21.48 -14.16
N PRO A 302 -20.45 -22.70 -14.38
CA PRO A 302 -21.26 -23.84 -14.79
C PRO A 302 -22.31 -24.08 -13.69
N ALA A 303 -23.59 -24.04 -14.06
CA ALA A 303 -24.67 -24.37 -13.16
C ALA A 303 -24.38 -25.74 -12.53
N ASN A 304 -24.24 -25.81 -11.20
CA ASN A 304 -24.18 -27.07 -10.47
C ASN A 304 -25.48 -27.80 -10.77
N THR A 305 -25.43 -28.72 -11.71
CA THR A 305 -26.49 -29.70 -11.92
C THR A 305 -26.45 -30.64 -10.70
N PRO A 306 -27.49 -30.71 -9.86
CA PRO A 306 -27.51 -31.70 -8.80
C PRO A 306 -27.52 -33.07 -9.46
N GLU A 307 -26.51 -33.86 -9.20
CA GLU A 307 -26.53 -35.28 -9.55
C GLU A 307 -27.71 -35.92 -8.81
N SER A 308 -28.62 -36.41 -9.63
CA SER A 308 -29.81 -37.18 -9.24
C SER A 308 -29.46 -38.62 -8.81
#